data_0c3b8334c66492ff5ae15df2c501cac2
#
_entry.id   0c3b8334c66492ff5ae15df2c501cac2
#
_cell.length_a   1.000
_cell.length_b   1.000
_cell.length_c   1.000
_cell.angle_alpha   90.00
_cell.angle_beta   90.00
_cell.angle_gamma   90.00
#
_symmetry.space_group_name_H-M   'P 1'
#
loop_
_entity.id
_entity.type
_entity.pdbx_description
1 polymer ?
#
loop_
_entity_poly.entity_id
_entity_poly.type
_entity_poly.pdbx_seq_one_letter_code
_entity_poly.pdbx_strand_id
1 'polypeptide(L)'
;MKNVSRLSRRCRAIQFAAIVVLVVSTSLASFVSANYLAGRHYYGGWNYYPTRTYYYSNYYYKPQPTYEGYKHHYCVHYPATPRYVYYYNPVRRVYWGRYDLEQKGYSMLAEKDRKEDLKAIPEEAFPKPGEMPPIPDSDDGEKMLPIDPLTLPRADAPKDVPAK
;
A
#
# COMPACT_ATOMS: atom_id res chain seq x y z
N MET A 1 10.19 -43.72 -52.09
CA MET A 1 10.49 -43.34 -50.72
C MET A 1 10.77 -41.81 -50.61
N LYS A 2 9.76 -40.92 -50.80
CA LYS A 2 9.98 -39.43 -50.75
C LYS A 2 8.79 -38.62 -50.15
N ASN A 3 7.94 -39.19 -49.32
CA ASN A 3 6.76 -38.46 -48.81
C ASN A 3 6.63 -38.35 -47.28
N VAL A 4 7.61 -38.80 -46.49
CA VAL A 4 7.52 -38.77 -45.02
C VAL A 4 8.07 -37.46 -44.42
N SER A 5 8.92 -36.72 -45.15
CA SER A 5 9.62 -35.54 -44.59
C SER A 5 8.82 -34.22 -44.61
N ARG A 6 7.71 -34.13 -45.34
CA ARG A 6 6.94 -32.90 -45.44
C ARG A 6 5.85 -32.75 -44.37
N LEU A 7 5.35 -33.87 -43.81
CA LEU A 7 4.32 -33.81 -42.76
C LEU A 7 4.88 -33.38 -41.41
N SER A 8 6.11 -33.76 -41.09
CA SER A 8 6.74 -33.43 -39.78
C SER A 8 7.07 -31.94 -39.62
N ARG A 9 7.34 -31.25 -40.72
CA ARG A 9 7.66 -29.80 -40.66
C ARG A 9 6.42 -28.92 -40.44
N ARG A 10 5.26 -29.35 -40.96
CA ARG A 10 4.00 -28.58 -40.77
C ARG A 10 3.46 -28.73 -39.34
N CYS A 11 3.56 -29.90 -38.72
CA CYS A 11 3.16 -30.09 -37.32
C CYS A 11 4.02 -29.31 -36.34
N ARG A 12 5.34 -29.17 -36.57
CA ARG A 12 6.22 -28.39 -35.70
C ARG A 12 5.94 -26.89 -35.82
N ALA A 13 5.62 -26.37 -36.99
CA ALA A 13 5.29 -24.97 -37.19
C ALA A 13 3.97 -24.59 -36.51
N ILE A 14 2.98 -25.45 -36.47
CA ILE A 14 1.69 -25.23 -35.79
C ILE A 14 1.86 -25.26 -34.26
N GLN A 15 2.71 -26.13 -33.73
CA GLN A 15 3.01 -26.18 -32.30
C GLN A 15 3.73 -24.95 -31.79
N PHE A 16 4.67 -24.39 -32.55
CA PHE A 16 5.33 -23.14 -32.18
C PHE A 16 4.39 -21.92 -32.22
N ALA A 17 3.48 -21.86 -33.19
CA ALA A 17 2.49 -20.80 -33.29
C ALA A 17 1.49 -20.83 -32.10
N ALA A 18 1.06 -22.02 -31.67
CA ALA A 18 0.17 -22.19 -30.54
C ALA A 18 0.81 -21.80 -29.21
N ILE A 19 2.10 -22.10 -29.01
CA ILE A 19 2.83 -21.71 -27.77
C ILE A 19 3.05 -20.21 -27.72
N VAL A 20 3.38 -19.55 -28.83
CA VAL A 20 3.58 -18.09 -28.85
C VAL A 20 2.27 -17.34 -28.57
N VAL A 21 1.14 -17.80 -29.06
CA VAL A 21 -0.17 -17.20 -28.79
C VAL A 21 -0.56 -17.40 -27.32
N LEU A 22 -0.25 -18.54 -26.71
CA LEU A 22 -0.57 -18.80 -25.30
C LEU A 22 0.27 -17.93 -24.35
N VAL A 23 1.54 -17.68 -24.66
CA VAL A 23 2.43 -16.83 -23.85
C VAL A 23 2.04 -15.36 -23.94
N VAL A 24 1.58 -14.88 -25.08
CA VAL A 24 1.14 -13.49 -25.25
C VAL A 24 -0.19 -13.23 -24.54
N SER A 25 -1.11 -14.21 -24.52
CA SER A 25 -2.41 -14.04 -23.84
C SER A 25 -2.30 -14.02 -22.31
N THR A 26 -1.31 -14.72 -21.71
CA THR A 26 -1.09 -14.67 -20.26
C THR A 26 -0.44 -13.37 -19.78
N SER A 27 0.35 -12.70 -20.64
CA SER A 27 0.99 -11.42 -20.28
C SER A 27 0.01 -10.25 -20.24
N LEU A 28 -1.05 -10.25 -21.04
CA LEU A 28 -2.04 -9.19 -21.10
C LEU A 28 -2.96 -9.16 -19.86
N ALA A 29 -3.25 -10.32 -19.26
CA ALA A 29 -4.08 -10.39 -18.06
C ALA A 29 -3.39 -9.75 -16.83
N SER A 30 -2.05 -9.81 -16.75
CA SER A 30 -1.29 -9.24 -15.63
C SER A 30 -1.24 -7.71 -15.65
N PHE A 31 -1.27 -7.08 -16.81
CA PHE A 31 -1.24 -5.62 -16.93
C PHE A 31 -2.56 -4.94 -16.53
N VAL A 32 -3.68 -5.61 -16.74
CA VAL A 32 -5.00 -5.07 -16.36
C VAL A 32 -5.16 -5.05 -14.85
N SER A 33 -4.69 -6.08 -14.16
CA SER A 33 -4.77 -6.15 -12.69
C SER A 33 -3.89 -5.10 -11.99
N ALA A 34 -2.66 -4.87 -12.48
CA ALA A 34 -1.74 -3.89 -11.90
C ALA A 34 -2.25 -2.45 -12.03
N ASN A 35 -2.85 -2.09 -13.15
CA ASN A 35 -3.43 -0.75 -13.37
C ASN A 35 -4.71 -0.52 -12.55
N TYR A 36 -5.48 -1.57 -12.27
CA TYR A 36 -6.67 -1.49 -11.43
C TYR A 36 -6.31 -1.24 -9.96
N LEU A 37 -5.28 -1.89 -9.45
CA LEU A 37 -4.80 -1.71 -8.08
C LEU A 37 -4.10 -0.36 -7.87
N ALA A 38 -3.33 0.12 -8.85
CA ALA A 38 -2.60 1.39 -8.76
C ALA A 38 -3.51 2.63 -8.65
N GLY A 39 -4.78 2.53 -9.08
CA GLY A 39 -5.74 3.62 -9.00
C GLY A 39 -6.59 3.62 -7.72
N ARG A 40 -6.49 2.59 -6.86
CA ARG A 40 -7.39 2.43 -5.72
C ARG A 40 -6.91 3.15 -4.47
N HIS A 41 -5.61 3.18 -4.25
CA HIS A 41 -4.99 3.86 -3.12
C HIS A 41 -3.53 4.24 -3.42
N TYR A 42 -3.04 5.26 -2.73
CA TYR A 42 -1.66 5.73 -2.83
C TYR A 42 -1.28 6.57 -1.62
N TYR A 43 0.04 6.76 -1.41
CA TYR A 43 0.58 7.68 -0.42
C TYR A 43 0.94 9.01 -1.07
N GLY A 44 0.62 10.11 -0.41
CA GLY A 44 1.04 11.45 -0.79
C GLY A 44 2.48 11.78 -0.39
N GLY A 45 2.90 12.99 -0.66
CA GLY A 45 4.19 13.51 -0.19
C GLY A 45 4.21 13.76 1.32
N TRP A 46 5.41 13.76 1.91
CA TRP A 46 5.62 14.07 3.32
C TRP A 46 5.72 15.59 3.55
N ASN A 47 5.07 16.04 4.61
CA ASN A 47 5.10 17.42 5.10
C ASN A 47 5.57 17.43 6.55
N TYR A 48 6.36 18.42 6.93
CA TYR A 48 6.79 18.60 8.32
C TYR A 48 5.80 19.46 9.09
N TYR A 49 5.47 19.05 10.32
CA TYR A 49 4.63 19.83 11.24
C TYR A 49 5.48 20.33 12.42
N PRO A 50 6.01 21.57 12.36
CA PRO A 50 7.03 22.06 13.29
C PRO A 50 6.54 22.15 14.74
N THR A 51 5.28 22.50 14.96
CA THR A 51 4.71 22.65 16.32
C THR A 51 4.69 21.35 17.11
N ARG A 52 4.61 20.18 16.40
CA ARG A 52 4.55 18.87 17.02
C ARG A 52 5.74 17.97 16.64
N THR A 53 6.72 18.50 15.91
CA THR A 53 7.99 17.82 15.54
C THR A 53 7.82 16.45 14.88
N TYR A 54 6.83 16.29 14.00
CA TYR A 54 6.64 15.08 13.22
C TYR A 54 6.45 15.39 11.73
N TYR A 55 6.62 14.39 10.91
CA TYR A 55 6.21 14.40 9.51
C TYR A 55 4.85 13.75 9.34
N TYR A 56 4.04 14.24 8.41
CA TYR A 56 2.79 13.60 8.03
C TYR A 56 2.67 13.49 6.51
N SER A 57 1.96 12.47 6.09
CA SER A 57 1.55 12.22 4.72
C SER A 57 0.09 11.79 4.70
N ASN A 58 -0.56 11.86 3.55
CA ASN A 58 -1.90 11.32 3.37
C ASN A 58 -1.82 9.94 2.70
N TYR A 59 -2.49 8.96 3.28
CA TYR A 59 -2.87 7.74 2.61
C TYR A 59 -4.24 7.95 1.98
N TYR A 60 -4.28 8.10 0.66
CA TYR A 60 -5.51 8.24 -0.12
C TYR A 60 -6.04 6.89 -0.54
N TYR A 61 -7.37 6.70 -0.45
CA TYR A 61 -7.99 5.44 -0.81
C TYR A 61 -9.43 5.59 -1.30
N LYS A 62 -9.88 4.62 -2.10
CA LYS A 62 -11.27 4.43 -2.48
C LYS A 62 -11.79 3.18 -1.76
N PRO A 63 -12.86 3.27 -0.95
CA PRO A 63 -13.46 2.10 -0.31
C PRO A 63 -13.88 1.03 -1.32
N GLN A 64 -14.41 1.48 -2.46
CA GLN A 64 -14.80 0.63 -3.59
C GLN A 64 -14.18 1.17 -4.89
N PRO A 65 -13.94 0.32 -5.89
CA PRO A 65 -13.34 0.74 -7.15
C PRO A 65 -14.11 1.86 -7.87
N THR A 66 -15.43 1.84 -7.75
CA THR A 66 -16.35 2.81 -8.35
C THR A 66 -16.54 4.08 -7.54
N TYR A 67 -15.91 4.17 -6.35
CA TYR A 67 -16.04 5.36 -5.49
C TYR A 67 -15.46 6.60 -6.17
N GLU A 68 -16.25 7.67 -6.26
CA GLU A 68 -15.79 8.94 -6.83
C GLU A 68 -14.92 9.70 -5.85
N GLY A 69 -13.71 10.12 -6.30
CA GLY A 69 -12.71 10.79 -5.49
C GLY A 69 -11.96 9.84 -4.55
N TYR A 70 -11.36 10.41 -3.50
CA TYR A 70 -10.58 9.68 -2.50
C TYR A 70 -10.94 10.13 -1.08
N LYS A 71 -11.09 9.17 -0.19
CA LYS A 71 -10.97 9.41 1.26
C LYS A 71 -9.49 9.41 1.65
N HIS A 72 -9.16 9.85 2.85
CA HIS A 72 -7.78 9.77 3.33
C HIS A 72 -7.68 9.55 4.83
N HIS A 73 -6.57 8.96 5.24
CA HIS A 73 -6.05 8.95 6.60
C HIS A 73 -4.69 9.64 6.63
N TYR A 74 -4.31 10.18 7.79
CA TYR A 74 -2.95 10.68 7.97
C TYR A 74 -2.01 9.55 8.36
N CYS A 75 -0.84 9.53 7.75
CA CYS A 75 0.31 8.76 8.18
C CYS A 75 1.23 9.72 8.93
N VAL A 76 1.56 9.40 10.18
CA VAL A 76 2.37 10.25 11.06
C VAL A 76 3.66 9.53 11.38
N HIS A 77 4.79 10.18 11.11
CA HIS A 77 6.13 9.66 11.36
C HIS A 77 6.91 10.59 12.27
N TYR A 78 7.36 10.07 13.40
CA TYR A 78 8.16 10.81 14.37
C TYR A 78 9.65 10.49 14.19
N PRO A 79 10.51 11.46 13.84
CA PRO A 79 11.96 11.23 13.72
C PRO A 79 12.61 10.72 15.01
N ALA A 80 12.01 11.04 16.17
CA ALA A 80 12.48 10.56 17.47
C ALA A 80 12.21 9.06 17.71
N THR A 81 11.23 8.48 17.02
CA THR A 81 10.88 7.06 17.06
C THR A 81 10.73 6.52 15.64
N PRO A 82 11.83 6.43 14.87
CA PRO A 82 11.81 6.24 13.43
C PRO A 82 11.30 4.87 12.98
N ARG A 83 11.14 3.94 13.92
CA ARG A 83 10.68 2.58 13.65
C ARG A 83 9.23 2.51 13.16
N TYR A 84 8.37 3.47 13.56
CA TYR A 84 6.94 3.36 13.34
C TYR A 84 6.39 4.48 12.44
N VAL A 85 5.39 4.11 11.64
CA VAL A 85 4.46 5.04 10.97
C VAL A 85 3.07 4.79 11.54
N TYR A 86 2.48 5.81 12.16
CA TYR A 86 1.16 5.74 12.79
C TYR A 86 0.08 6.19 11.81
N TYR A 87 -1.07 5.54 11.87
CA TYR A 87 -2.22 5.87 11.02
C TYR A 87 -3.32 6.53 11.85
N TYR A 88 -3.71 7.73 11.45
CA TYR A 88 -4.71 8.55 12.14
C TYR A 88 -5.90 8.80 11.22
N ASN A 89 -7.12 8.51 11.72
CA ASN A 89 -8.36 8.79 11.02
C ASN A 89 -8.82 10.21 11.36
N PRO A 90 -8.81 11.19 10.43
CA PRO A 90 -9.18 12.56 10.71
C PRO A 90 -10.69 12.75 10.97
N VAL A 91 -11.54 11.87 10.44
CA VAL A 91 -12.99 11.92 10.61
C VAL A 91 -13.39 11.46 12.01
N ARG A 92 -12.85 10.32 12.45
CA ARG A 92 -13.09 9.79 13.80
C ARG A 92 -12.19 10.40 14.86
N ARG A 93 -11.16 11.15 14.46
CA ARG A 93 -10.16 11.81 15.31
C ARG A 93 -9.44 10.83 16.22
N VAL A 94 -9.05 9.67 15.71
CA VAL A 94 -8.35 8.63 16.49
C VAL A 94 -7.23 7.98 15.69
N TYR A 95 -6.16 7.57 16.39
CA TYR A 95 -5.19 6.62 15.88
C TYR A 95 -5.85 5.22 15.82
N TRP A 96 -5.59 4.48 14.77
CA TRP A 96 -6.19 3.16 14.59
C TRP A 96 -5.17 2.05 14.37
N GLY A 97 -3.89 2.38 14.23
CA GLY A 97 -2.81 1.41 14.15
C GLY A 97 -1.48 2.04 13.80
N ARG A 98 -0.48 1.19 13.64
CA ARG A 98 0.87 1.59 13.21
C ARG A 98 1.48 0.52 12.30
N TYR A 99 2.35 0.94 11.42
CA TYR A 99 3.21 0.07 10.62
C TYR A 99 4.61 0.04 11.24
N ASP A 100 5.13 -1.17 11.48
CA ASP A 100 6.49 -1.40 11.95
C ASP A 100 7.43 -1.56 10.73
N LEU A 101 8.33 -0.61 10.56
CA LEU A 101 9.26 -0.56 9.42
C LEU A 101 10.34 -1.66 9.49
N GLU A 102 10.69 -2.13 10.70
CA GLU A 102 11.67 -3.19 10.89
C GLU A 102 11.06 -4.57 10.64
N GLN A 103 9.87 -4.83 11.20
CA GLN A 103 9.18 -6.12 11.05
C GLN A 103 8.32 -6.18 9.79
N LYS A 104 8.17 -5.06 9.07
CA LYS A 104 7.38 -4.95 7.84
C LYS A 104 5.94 -5.43 8.02
N GLY A 105 5.33 -5.06 9.14
CA GLY A 105 3.99 -5.50 9.51
C GLY A 105 3.15 -4.40 10.14
N TYR A 106 1.83 -4.58 10.10
CA TYR A 106 0.85 -3.64 10.65
C TYR A 106 0.27 -4.14 11.97
N SER A 107 0.17 -3.23 12.94
CA SER A 107 -0.47 -3.46 14.25
C SER A 107 -1.75 -2.63 14.32
N MET A 108 -2.91 -3.28 14.18
CA MET A 108 -4.21 -2.61 14.26
C MET A 108 -4.67 -2.54 15.70
N LEU A 109 -5.02 -1.35 16.18
CA LEU A 109 -5.59 -1.15 17.51
C LEU A 109 -7.02 -1.71 17.57
N ALA A 110 -7.34 -2.37 18.66
CA ALA A 110 -8.73 -2.70 18.98
C ALA A 110 -9.52 -1.39 19.14
N GLU A 111 -10.80 -1.38 18.81
CA GLU A 111 -11.61 -0.16 18.75
C GLU A 111 -11.63 0.61 20.09
N LYS A 112 -11.68 -0.10 21.21
CA LYS A 112 -11.65 0.45 22.58
C LYS A 112 -10.35 1.20 22.91
N ASP A 113 -9.23 0.83 22.24
CA ASP A 113 -7.88 1.34 22.49
C ASP A 113 -7.52 2.49 21.56
N ARG A 114 -8.37 2.81 20.59
CA ARG A 114 -8.18 3.93 19.68
C ARG A 114 -8.43 5.26 20.40
N LYS A 115 -7.44 6.15 20.39
CA LYS A 115 -7.50 7.47 21.06
C LYS A 115 -7.08 8.57 20.09
N GLU A 116 -7.47 9.81 20.41
CA GLU A 116 -7.06 11.00 19.67
C GLU A 116 -5.59 11.35 19.93
N ASP A 117 -5.12 11.18 21.18
CA ASP A 117 -3.73 11.41 21.55
C ASP A 117 -2.96 10.08 21.54
N LEU A 118 -1.88 10.03 20.76
CA LEU A 118 -1.01 8.86 20.70
C LEU A 118 -0.40 8.52 22.05
N LYS A 119 -0.09 9.53 22.89
CA LYS A 119 0.48 9.32 24.22
C LYS A 119 -0.49 8.65 25.20
N ALA A 120 -1.78 8.70 24.91
CA ALA A 120 -2.80 8.02 25.71
C ALA A 120 -3.00 6.55 25.32
N ILE A 121 -2.26 6.05 24.32
CA ILE A 121 -2.31 4.67 23.87
C ILE A 121 -1.10 3.95 24.46
N PRO A 122 -1.30 2.99 25.37
CA PRO A 122 -0.18 2.23 25.93
C PRO A 122 0.43 1.32 24.87
N GLU A 123 1.72 1.04 25.00
CA GLU A 123 2.46 0.24 24.02
C GLU A 123 1.87 -1.19 23.87
N GLU A 124 1.36 -1.75 24.95
CA GLU A 124 0.74 -3.07 25.02
C GLU A 124 -0.58 -3.15 24.25
N ALA A 125 -1.20 -2.01 23.93
CA ALA A 125 -2.41 -1.98 23.12
C ALA A 125 -2.13 -2.29 21.64
N PHE A 126 -0.88 -2.14 21.18
CA PHE A 126 -0.51 -2.51 19.84
C PHE A 126 -0.20 -4.01 19.77
N PRO A 127 -0.98 -4.79 19.01
CA PRO A 127 -0.71 -6.21 18.83
C PRO A 127 0.60 -6.44 18.06
N LYS A 128 1.07 -7.68 18.03
CA LYS A 128 2.21 -8.04 17.18
C LYS A 128 1.94 -7.65 15.73
N PRO A 129 2.95 -7.09 15.02
CA PRO A 129 2.81 -6.76 13.61
C PRO A 129 2.38 -7.97 12.76
N GLY A 130 1.39 -7.76 11.94
CA GLY A 130 0.82 -8.75 11.02
C GLY A 130 0.68 -8.19 9.62
N GLU A 131 -0.22 -8.75 8.85
CA GLU A 131 -0.52 -8.29 7.49
C GLU A 131 -1.15 -6.89 7.49
N MET A 132 -1.05 -6.21 6.35
CA MET A 132 -1.78 -4.96 6.15
C MET A 132 -3.29 -5.20 6.27
N PRO A 133 -4.01 -4.27 6.93
CA PRO A 133 -5.46 -4.38 7.06
C PRO A 133 -6.15 -4.14 5.71
N PRO A 134 -7.44 -4.48 5.60
CA PRO A 134 -8.26 -4.08 4.46
C PRO A 134 -8.30 -2.55 4.31
N ILE A 135 -8.53 -2.08 3.10
CA ILE A 135 -8.81 -0.66 2.85
C ILE A 135 -10.00 -0.25 3.72
N PRO A 136 -9.91 0.88 4.44
CA PRO A 136 -11.00 1.31 5.32
C PRO A 136 -12.34 1.44 4.59
N ASP A 137 -13.40 0.96 5.22
CA ASP A 137 -14.76 0.94 4.67
C ASP A 137 -14.93 0.09 3.38
N SER A 138 -13.96 -0.79 3.07
CA SER A 138 -14.03 -1.73 1.94
C SER A 138 -14.72 -3.02 2.37
N ASP A 139 -15.53 -3.58 1.49
CA ASP A 139 -16.24 -4.85 1.65
C ASP A 139 -15.66 -5.99 0.80
N ASP A 140 -14.70 -5.70 -0.10
CA ASP A 140 -14.08 -6.66 -1.00
C ASP A 140 -12.79 -7.32 -0.46
N GLY A 141 -12.36 -6.92 0.75
CA GLY A 141 -11.18 -7.47 1.41
C GLY A 141 -9.84 -7.03 0.81
N GLU A 142 -9.85 -6.08 -0.15
CA GLU A 142 -8.61 -5.51 -0.70
C GLU A 142 -7.80 -4.86 0.42
N LYS A 143 -6.50 -5.21 0.49
CA LYS A 143 -5.60 -4.75 1.56
C LYS A 143 -4.94 -3.43 1.20
N MET A 144 -4.66 -2.64 2.22
CA MET A 144 -3.84 -1.45 2.09
C MET A 144 -2.44 -1.81 1.59
N LEU A 145 -1.83 -0.94 0.78
CA LEU A 145 -0.41 -1.05 0.45
C LEU A 145 0.44 -0.73 1.68
N PRO A 146 1.52 -1.47 1.94
CA PRO A 146 2.51 -1.07 2.93
C PRO A 146 3.19 0.23 2.48
N ILE A 147 3.58 1.06 3.46
CA ILE A 147 4.36 2.25 3.15
C ILE A 147 5.77 1.86 2.70
N ASP A 148 6.28 2.52 1.67
CA ASP A 148 7.66 2.31 1.22
C ASP A 148 8.63 3.04 2.15
N PRO A 149 9.52 2.34 2.87
CA PRO A 149 10.51 2.95 3.76
C PRO A 149 11.43 3.95 3.06
N LEU A 150 11.65 3.80 1.75
CA LEU A 150 12.51 4.71 0.98
C LEU A 150 11.89 6.10 0.77
N THR A 151 10.58 6.23 0.93
CA THR A 151 9.86 7.50 0.80
C THR A 151 9.85 8.30 2.10
N LEU A 152 10.28 7.72 3.23
CA LEU A 152 10.24 8.37 4.53
C LEU A 152 11.26 9.50 4.62
N PRO A 153 10.89 10.61 5.28
CA PRO A 153 11.83 11.69 5.56
C PRO A 153 12.98 11.19 6.44
N ARG A 154 14.19 11.51 6.07
CA ARG A 154 15.36 11.25 6.91
C ARG A 154 15.35 12.17 8.13
N ALA A 155 16.03 11.76 9.21
CA ALA A 155 16.14 12.55 10.44
C ALA A 155 16.80 13.94 10.21
N ASP A 156 17.64 14.04 9.17
CA ASP A 156 18.33 15.25 8.72
C ASP A 156 17.59 16.01 7.61
N ALA A 157 16.38 15.57 7.23
CA ALA A 157 15.61 16.26 6.20
C ALA A 157 15.33 17.72 6.60
N PRO A 158 15.33 18.66 5.64
CA PRO A 158 15.06 20.07 5.92
C PRO A 158 13.70 20.22 6.62
N LYS A 159 13.70 20.86 7.80
CA LYS A 159 12.51 21.13 8.59
C LYS A 159 11.74 22.37 8.12
N ASP A 160 12.25 23.04 7.09
CA ASP A 160 11.80 24.35 6.64
C ASP A 160 11.03 24.31 5.31
N VAL A 161 10.30 23.22 5.03
CA VAL A 161 9.38 23.23 3.89
C VAL A 161 8.04 23.76 4.37
N PRO A 162 7.66 25.02 4.01
CA PRO A 162 6.33 25.51 4.33
C PRO A 162 5.31 24.62 3.64
N ALA A 163 4.32 24.18 4.44
CA ALA A 163 3.12 23.57 3.89
C ALA A 163 2.50 24.55 2.88
N LYS A 164 2.51 24.18 1.60
CA LYS A 164 1.75 24.90 0.57
C LYS A 164 0.30 24.51 0.64
#